data_2a85063a058febec15b571a7719f07e6
#
_entry.id   2a85063a058febec15b571a7719f07e6
#
_cell.length_a   1.000
_cell.length_b   1.000
_cell.length_c   1.000
_cell.angle_alpha   90.00
_cell.angle_beta   90.00
_cell.angle_gamma   90.00
#
_symmetry.space_group_name_H-M   'P 1'
#
loop_
_entity.id
_entity.type
_entity.pdbx_description
1 polymer ?
#
loop_
_entity_poly.entity_id
_entity_poly.type
_entity_poly.pdbx_seq_one_letter_code
_entity_poly.pdbx_strand_id
1 'polypeptide(L)'
;MEVIGQFNLGFIIFRLNGDLFILDQHACDEKSTYERLLETTTLRVQPLIAPLNVELSASEEMIVIEHLKLFEQNGFRFKIDENARATERIRLIAVPFSKTTQFGVDDVHELASVISNSSEKDISKSRLPKIIAMIASRACRSSIMIGRALKFNEMIKIVKRLQELDQPWNCPHGRPTMTHLSDIADIRRKFF
;
A
#
# COMPACT_ATOMS: atom_id res chain seq x y z
N MET A 1 -24.14 -7.05 6.36
CA MET A 1 -24.13 -5.59 6.10
C MET A 1 -25.25 -5.26 5.13
N GLU A 2 -26.11 -4.30 5.48
CA GLU A 2 -27.25 -3.85 4.67
C GLU A 2 -27.05 -2.39 4.30
N VAL A 3 -26.97 -2.10 3.00
CA VAL A 3 -26.81 -0.73 2.49
C VAL A 3 -28.15 -0.01 2.57
N ILE A 4 -28.17 1.18 3.19
CA ILE A 4 -29.36 2.04 3.29
C ILE A 4 -29.38 3.00 2.11
N GLY A 5 -28.28 3.68 1.80
CA GLY A 5 -28.21 4.60 0.69
C GLY A 5 -26.98 5.49 0.72
N GLN A 6 -26.86 6.35 -0.31
CA GLN A 6 -25.79 7.33 -0.42
C GLN A 6 -26.20 8.64 0.29
N PHE A 7 -25.28 9.23 1.03
CA PHE A 7 -25.45 10.52 1.68
C PHE A 7 -24.44 11.53 1.11
N ASN A 8 -24.93 12.70 0.75
CA ASN A 8 -24.15 13.84 0.28
C ASN A 8 -23.13 13.49 -0.84
N LEU A 9 -23.47 12.55 -1.72
CA LEU A 9 -22.64 12.09 -2.86
C LEU A 9 -21.17 11.76 -2.49
N GLY A 10 -20.89 11.53 -1.22
CA GLY A 10 -19.56 11.22 -0.70
C GLY A 10 -19.54 10.03 0.24
N PHE A 11 -20.67 9.71 0.81
CA PHE A 11 -20.75 8.72 1.88
C PHE A 11 -21.83 7.67 1.59
N ILE A 12 -21.64 6.47 2.13
CA ILE A 12 -22.62 5.39 2.10
C ILE A 12 -23.03 5.09 3.55
N ILE A 13 -24.33 5.09 3.82
CA ILE A 13 -24.88 4.67 5.11
C ILE A 13 -25.27 3.20 4.99
N PHE A 14 -24.80 2.40 5.94
CA PHE A 14 -25.13 0.97 6.01
C PHE A 14 -25.37 0.53 7.46
N ARG A 15 -26.10 -0.56 7.59
CA ARG A 15 -26.40 -1.22 8.87
C ARG A 15 -25.60 -2.51 8.97
N LEU A 16 -25.03 -2.73 10.16
CA LEU A 16 -24.45 -4.00 10.56
C LEU A 16 -25.02 -4.38 11.92
N ASN A 17 -25.76 -5.50 12.00
CA ASN A 17 -26.50 -5.91 13.18
C ASN A 17 -27.49 -4.81 13.65
N GLY A 18 -27.27 -4.23 14.82
CA GLY A 18 -28.08 -3.14 15.38
C GLY A 18 -27.50 -1.75 15.19
N ASP A 19 -26.34 -1.63 14.53
CA ASP A 19 -25.56 -0.40 14.45
C ASP A 19 -25.61 0.24 13.07
N LEU A 20 -25.61 1.57 13.05
CA LEU A 20 -25.46 2.38 11.84
C LEU A 20 -24.02 2.86 11.70
N PHE A 21 -23.53 2.76 10.46
CA PHE A 21 -22.21 3.22 10.07
C PHE A 21 -22.31 4.16 8.88
N ILE A 22 -21.39 5.11 8.82
CA ILE A 22 -21.12 5.93 7.64
C ILE A 22 -19.77 5.55 7.07
N LEU A 23 -19.71 5.31 5.77
CA LEU A 23 -18.53 4.93 5.01
C LEU A 23 -18.18 6.04 4.02
N ASP A 24 -16.93 6.49 4.01
CA ASP A 24 -16.40 7.37 2.98
C ASP A 24 -16.17 6.54 1.69
N GLN A 25 -16.93 6.83 0.63
CA GLN A 25 -16.88 6.08 -0.62
C GLN A 25 -15.51 6.16 -1.30
N HIS A 26 -14.85 7.32 -1.21
CA HIS A 26 -13.52 7.52 -1.78
C HIS A 26 -12.45 6.78 -0.97
N ALA A 27 -12.42 6.99 0.34
CA ALA A 27 -11.42 6.37 1.21
C ALA A 27 -11.49 4.83 1.19
N CYS A 28 -12.70 4.27 1.13
CA CYS A 28 -12.90 2.83 1.05
C CYS A 28 -12.44 2.24 -0.31
N ASP A 29 -12.82 2.88 -1.42
CA ASP A 29 -12.41 2.44 -2.75
C ASP A 29 -10.90 2.63 -2.96
N GLU A 30 -10.32 3.70 -2.40
CA GLU A 30 -8.88 3.96 -2.37
C GLU A 30 -8.15 2.85 -1.61
N LYS A 31 -8.61 2.48 -0.42
CA LYS A 31 -8.00 1.43 0.39
C LYS A 31 -8.02 0.08 -0.33
N SER A 32 -9.16 -0.30 -0.89
CA SER A 32 -9.30 -1.53 -1.67
C SER A 32 -8.38 -1.54 -2.89
N THR A 33 -8.31 -0.43 -3.62
CA THR A 33 -7.41 -0.30 -4.78
C THR A 33 -5.94 -0.35 -4.37
N TYR A 34 -5.60 0.26 -3.24
CA TYR A 34 -4.24 0.29 -2.70
C TYR A 34 -3.75 -1.11 -2.32
N GLU A 35 -4.51 -1.88 -1.53
CA GLU A 35 -4.13 -3.25 -1.14
C GLU A 35 -3.95 -4.14 -2.37
N ARG A 36 -4.89 -4.09 -3.30
CA ARG A 36 -4.79 -4.81 -4.57
C ARG A 36 -3.54 -4.40 -5.37
N LEU A 37 -3.21 -3.10 -5.43
CA LEU A 37 -2.03 -2.63 -6.15
C LEU A 37 -0.73 -3.03 -5.46
N LEU A 38 -0.69 -3.09 -4.14
CA LEU A 38 0.47 -3.58 -3.39
C LEU A 38 0.82 -5.02 -3.78
N GLU A 39 -0.21 -5.86 -3.95
CA GLU A 39 -0.03 -7.28 -4.31
C GLU A 39 0.30 -7.47 -5.79
N THR A 40 -0.40 -6.72 -6.67
CA THR A 40 -0.37 -7.00 -8.12
C THR A 40 0.61 -6.15 -8.92
N THR A 41 1.15 -5.05 -8.33
CA THR A 41 2.05 -4.17 -9.08
C THR A 41 3.42 -4.80 -9.25
N THR A 42 3.75 -5.12 -10.49
CA THR A 42 5.11 -5.43 -10.91
C THR A 42 5.80 -4.15 -11.35
N LEU A 43 6.93 -3.84 -10.73
CA LEU A 43 7.71 -2.65 -11.08
C LEU A 43 8.53 -2.91 -12.33
N ARG A 44 8.45 -2.00 -13.28
CA ARG A 44 9.42 -1.97 -14.39
C ARG A 44 10.77 -1.60 -13.83
N VAL A 45 11.83 -2.14 -14.42
CA VAL A 45 13.19 -1.84 -14.04
C VAL A 45 13.90 -1.06 -15.15
N GLN A 46 14.77 -0.15 -14.77
CA GLN A 46 15.65 0.60 -15.67
C GLN A 46 17.07 0.11 -15.46
N PRO A 47 17.68 -0.55 -16.46
CA PRO A 47 19.08 -0.92 -16.41
C PRO A 47 19.96 0.34 -16.33
N LEU A 48 21.03 0.27 -15.56
CA LEU A 48 22.05 1.29 -15.49
C LEU A 48 23.04 1.14 -16.64
N ILE A 49 23.61 2.23 -17.12
CA ILE A 49 24.61 2.23 -18.19
C ILE A 49 25.87 1.45 -17.77
N ALA A 50 26.25 1.58 -16.50
CA ALA A 50 27.34 0.83 -15.89
C ALA A 50 26.93 0.38 -14.49
N PRO A 51 27.43 -0.77 -13.99
CA PRO A 51 27.21 -1.20 -12.62
C PRO A 51 27.76 -0.15 -11.64
N LEU A 52 26.93 0.27 -10.69
CA LEU A 52 27.32 1.18 -9.61
C LEU A 52 27.77 0.40 -8.39
N ASN A 53 28.85 0.83 -7.78
CA ASN A 53 29.23 0.35 -6.46
C ASN A 53 28.23 0.91 -5.42
N VAL A 54 27.71 0.03 -4.57
CA VAL A 54 26.86 0.42 -3.46
C VAL A 54 27.74 0.31 -2.22
N GLU A 55 28.10 1.44 -1.63
CA GLU A 55 28.97 1.49 -0.45
C GLU A 55 28.21 0.98 0.79
N LEU A 56 27.91 -0.32 0.80
CA LEU A 56 27.18 -0.98 1.89
C LEU A 56 28.12 -1.27 3.07
N SER A 57 27.62 -1.14 4.27
CA SER A 57 28.25 -1.76 5.45
C SER A 57 28.18 -3.29 5.34
N ALA A 58 29.02 -4.00 6.09
CA ALA A 58 29.01 -5.47 6.09
C ALA A 58 27.64 -6.06 6.47
N SER A 59 26.92 -5.41 7.37
CA SER A 59 25.56 -5.81 7.77
C SER A 59 24.53 -5.60 6.68
N GLU A 60 24.58 -4.47 5.98
CA GLU A 60 23.68 -4.18 4.86
C GLU A 60 23.95 -5.13 3.67
N GLU A 61 25.22 -5.42 3.38
CA GLU A 61 25.61 -6.38 2.34
C GLU A 61 25.00 -7.76 2.62
N MET A 62 25.05 -8.24 3.88
CA MET A 62 24.41 -9.49 4.29
C MET A 62 22.89 -9.45 4.09
N ILE A 63 22.23 -8.36 4.49
CA ILE A 63 20.78 -8.18 4.31
C ILE A 63 20.40 -8.24 2.82
N VAL A 64 21.16 -7.58 1.94
CA VAL A 64 20.89 -7.60 0.50
C VAL A 64 21.05 -9.03 -0.07
N ILE A 65 22.09 -9.75 0.33
CA ILE A 65 22.34 -11.14 -0.14
C ILE A 65 21.23 -12.09 0.36
N GLU A 66 20.87 -12.00 1.64
CA GLU A 66 19.86 -12.86 2.26
C GLU A 66 18.45 -12.60 1.69
N HIS A 67 18.14 -11.33 1.43
CA HIS A 67 16.81 -10.90 0.95
C HIS A 67 16.79 -10.46 -0.51
N LEU A 68 17.67 -10.99 -1.35
CA LEU A 68 17.82 -10.61 -2.76
C LEU A 68 16.48 -10.58 -3.53
N LYS A 69 15.63 -11.61 -3.33
CA LYS A 69 14.30 -11.67 -3.95
C LYS A 69 13.41 -10.48 -3.59
N LEU A 70 13.52 -9.99 -2.35
CA LEU A 70 12.74 -8.85 -1.88
C LEU A 70 13.21 -7.54 -2.53
N PHE A 71 14.53 -7.36 -2.68
CA PHE A 71 15.07 -6.25 -3.47
C PHE A 71 14.63 -6.33 -4.94
N GLU A 72 14.60 -7.52 -5.51
CA GLU A 72 14.10 -7.73 -6.87
C GLU A 72 12.61 -7.40 -7.02
N GLN A 73 11.79 -7.75 -6.03
CA GLN A 73 10.37 -7.36 -5.98
C GLN A 73 10.18 -5.85 -5.86
N ASN A 74 11.13 -5.15 -5.23
CA ASN A 74 11.20 -3.69 -5.17
C ASN A 74 11.84 -3.06 -6.44
N GLY A 75 12.21 -3.87 -7.45
CA GLY A 75 12.70 -3.41 -8.75
C GLY A 75 14.19 -3.16 -8.83
N PHE A 76 14.97 -3.53 -7.82
CA PHE A 76 16.42 -3.48 -7.87
C PHE A 76 17.01 -4.75 -8.50
N ARG A 77 18.15 -4.62 -9.16
CA ARG A 77 18.93 -5.76 -9.67
C ARG A 77 20.38 -5.56 -9.33
N PHE A 78 21.00 -6.62 -8.88
CA PHE A 78 22.41 -6.61 -8.46
C PHE A 78 23.24 -7.61 -9.25
N LYS A 79 24.51 -7.29 -9.41
CA LYS A 79 25.56 -8.23 -9.76
C LYS A 79 26.34 -8.52 -8.49
N ILE A 80 26.45 -9.80 -8.13
CA ILE A 80 27.17 -10.25 -6.93
C ILE A 80 28.47 -10.90 -7.39
N ASP A 81 29.59 -10.49 -6.81
CA ASP A 81 30.90 -11.08 -6.99
C ASP A 81 31.36 -11.71 -5.65
N GLU A 82 31.21 -13.01 -5.54
CA GLU A 82 31.53 -13.76 -4.32
C GLU A 82 33.03 -13.74 -3.98
N ASN A 83 33.89 -13.47 -4.96
CA ASN A 83 35.34 -13.41 -4.78
C ASN A 83 35.84 -12.02 -4.36
N ALA A 84 34.99 -11.00 -4.41
CA ALA A 84 35.34 -9.67 -3.99
C ALA A 84 35.43 -9.58 -2.44
N ARG A 85 36.10 -8.53 -1.96
CA ARG A 85 36.19 -8.24 -0.52
C ARG A 85 34.80 -7.93 0.06
N ALA A 86 34.61 -8.18 1.35
CA ALA A 86 33.42 -7.73 2.05
C ALA A 86 33.20 -6.23 1.80
N THR A 87 31.95 -5.81 1.63
CA THR A 87 31.48 -4.47 1.26
C THR A 87 31.70 -4.05 -0.21
N GLU A 88 32.34 -4.89 -1.02
CA GLU A 88 32.60 -4.65 -2.46
C GLU A 88 31.92 -5.69 -3.37
N ARG A 89 31.19 -6.65 -2.79
CA ARG A 89 30.61 -7.78 -3.52
C ARG A 89 29.41 -7.39 -4.36
N ILE A 90 28.69 -6.34 -3.99
CA ILE A 90 27.40 -5.99 -4.56
C ILE A 90 27.53 -4.75 -5.45
N ARG A 91 27.11 -4.90 -6.71
CA ARG A 91 27.01 -3.79 -7.65
C ARG A 91 25.58 -3.67 -8.15
N LEU A 92 25.01 -2.47 -8.07
CA LEU A 92 23.69 -2.16 -8.57
C LEU A 92 23.73 -2.07 -10.10
N ILE A 93 22.88 -2.87 -10.78
CA ILE A 93 22.82 -2.92 -12.25
C ILE A 93 21.48 -2.43 -12.82
N ALA A 94 20.42 -2.39 -12.01
CA ALA A 94 19.15 -1.79 -12.41
C ALA A 94 18.38 -1.27 -11.19
N VAL A 95 17.58 -0.24 -11.43
CA VAL A 95 16.73 0.43 -10.42
C VAL A 95 15.26 0.36 -10.84
N PRO A 96 14.30 0.54 -9.91
CA PRO A 96 12.89 0.68 -10.25
C PRO A 96 12.67 1.86 -11.20
N PHE A 97 11.79 1.67 -12.18
CA PHE A 97 11.43 2.74 -13.11
C PHE A 97 10.11 3.40 -12.74
N SER A 98 10.14 4.72 -12.62
CA SER A 98 8.95 5.56 -12.53
C SER A 98 9.14 6.83 -13.35
N LYS A 99 8.03 7.37 -13.91
CA LYS A 99 8.07 8.64 -14.65
C LYS A 99 8.30 9.86 -13.75
N THR A 100 7.98 9.75 -12.47
CA THR A 100 7.91 10.87 -11.52
C THR A 100 8.82 10.73 -10.32
N THR A 101 9.38 9.54 -10.10
CA THR A 101 10.20 9.22 -8.92
C THR A 101 11.55 8.69 -9.38
N GLN A 102 12.62 9.30 -8.89
CA GLN A 102 13.98 8.81 -9.13
C GLN A 102 14.39 7.82 -8.03
N PHE A 103 15.06 6.75 -8.46
CA PHE A 103 15.60 5.72 -7.58
C PHE A 103 17.12 5.63 -7.78
N GLY A 104 17.83 5.29 -6.69
CA GLY A 104 19.28 5.22 -6.69
C GLY A 104 19.83 4.35 -5.57
N VAL A 105 21.10 4.59 -5.25
CA VAL A 105 21.85 3.86 -4.20
C VAL A 105 21.23 4.10 -2.83
N ASP A 106 20.83 5.34 -2.50
CA ASP A 106 20.22 5.69 -1.21
C ASP A 106 18.97 4.86 -0.91
N ASP A 107 18.21 4.51 -1.94
CA ASP A 107 17.01 3.67 -1.80
C ASP A 107 17.34 2.22 -1.46
N VAL A 108 18.54 1.75 -1.82
CA VAL A 108 19.03 0.41 -1.41
C VAL A 108 19.31 0.41 0.09
N HIS A 109 19.98 1.45 0.61
CA HIS A 109 20.22 1.63 2.05
C HIS A 109 18.90 1.76 2.82
N GLU A 110 17.95 2.56 2.33
CA GLU A 110 16.64 2.73 2.94
C GLU A 110 15.88 1.40 3.02
N LEU A 111 15.89 0.62 1.93
CA LEU A 111 15.22 -0.69 1.93
C LEU A 111 15.92 -1.68 2.87
N ALA A 112 17.25 -1.70 2.92
CA ALA A 112 18.00 -2.53 3.88
C ALA A 112 17.64 -2.17 5.33
N SER A 113 17.54 -0.87 5.64
CA SER A 113 17.10 -0.38 6.94
C SER A 113 15.65 -0.80 7.26
N VAL A 114 14.74 -0.72 6.30
CA VAL A 114 13.34 -1.19 6.47
C VAL A 114 13.32 -2.68 6.82
N ILE A 115 14.08 -3.50 6.09
CA ILE A 115 14.16 -4.95 6.33
C ILE A 115 14.73 -5.24 7.70
N SER A 116 15.81 -4.59 8.09
CA SER A 116 16.46 -4.76 9.40
C SER A 116 15.54 -4.45 10.59
N ASN A 117 14.62 -3.50 10.41
CA ASN A 117 13.66 -3.09 11.45
C ASN A 117 12.31 -3.83 11.38
N SER A 118 12.13 -4.71 10.40
CA SER A 118 10.88 -5.45 10.23
C SER A 118 10.87 -6.74 11.05
N SER A 119 9.68 -7.17 11.51
CA SER A 119 9.53 -8.51 12.08
C SER A 119 9.67 -9.59 11.00
N GLU A 120 10.09 -10.80 11.35
CA GLU A 120 10.24 -11.92 10.40
C GLU A 120 8.99 -12.16 9.53
N LYS A 121 7.81 -11.95 10.09
CA LYS A 121 6.53 -12.12 9.38
C LYS A 121 6.28 -11.03 8.34
N ASP A 122 6.81 -9.83 8.57
CA ASP A 122 6.54 -8.66 7.74
C ASP A 122 7.62 -8.44 6.67
N ILE A 123 8.79 -9.06 6.81
CA ILE A 123 9.90 -8.91 5.85
C ILE A 123 9.44 -9.18 4.41
N SER A 124 8.72 -10.28 4.20
CA SER A 124 8.28 -10.69 2.84
C SER A 124 7.36 -9.67 2.15
N LYS A 125 6.70 -8.82 2.93
CA LYS A 125 5.81 -7.75 2.46
C LYS A 125 6.47 -6.37 2.41
N SER A 126 7.73 -6.27 2.85
CA SER A 126 8.43 -4.99 2.94
C SER A 126 8.60 -4.33 1.58
N ARG A 127 8.23 -3.07 1.50
CA ARG A 127 8.35 -2.23 0.30
C ARG A 127 9.07 -0.94 0.65
N LEU A 128 9.84 -0.44 -0.30
CA LEU A 128 10.47 0.86 -0.18
C LEU A 128 9.40 1.96 0.03
N PRO A 129 9.57 2.88 1.00
CA PRO A 129 8.60 3.96 1.27
C PRO A 129 8.20 4.77 0.03
N LYS A 130 9.14 5.08 -0.86
CA LYS A 130 8.86 5.74 -2.15
C LYS A 130 7.91 4.95 -3.04
N ILE A 131 8.02 3.61 -3.06
CA ILE A 131 7.13 2.74 -3.83
C ILE A 131 5.74 2.71 -3.19
N ILE A 132 5.66 2.64 -1.86
CA ILE A 132 4.40 2.72 -1.11
C ILE A 132 3.67 4.03 -1.44
N ALA A 133 4.37 5.17 -1.36
CA ALA A 133 3.81 6.49 -1.70
C ALA A 133 3.34 6.58 -3.15
N MET A 134 4.10 6.01 -4.09
CA MET A 134 3.72 5.95 -5.50
C MET A 134 2.44 5.13 -5.72
N ILE A 135 2.32 3.98 -5.06
CA ILE A 135 1.13 3.11 -5.14
C ILE A 135 -0.07 3.80 -4.50
N ALA A 136 0.09 4.44 -3.33
CA ALA A 136 -0.95 5.21 -2.65
C ALA A 136 -1.48 6.35 -3.54
N SER A 137 -0.58 7.12 -4.15
CA SER A 137 -0.95 8.19 -5.09
C SER A 137 -1.70 7.66 -6.32
N ARG A 138 -1.33 6.48 -6.83
CA ARG A 138 -2.02 5.83 -7.95
C ARG A 138 -3.41 5.35 -7.53
N ALA A 139 -3.53 4.75 -6.35
CA ALA A 139 -4.80 4.30 -5.79
C ALA A 139 -5.78 5.46 -5.66
N CYS A 140 -5.37 6.54 -5.01
CA CYS A 140 -6.17 7.75 -4.82
C CYS A 140 -6.71 8.30 -6.16
N ARG A 141 -5.85 8.46 -7.18
CA ARG A 141 -6.25 8.99 -8.49
C ARG A 141 -7.18 8.08 -9.27
N SER A 142 -7.21 6.79 -9.00
CA SER A 142 -8.06 5.81 -9.69
C SER A 142 -9.34 5.49 -8.94
N SER A 143 -9.52 6.05 -7.75
CA SER A 143 -10.68 5.76 -6.89
C SER A 143 -11.89 6.63 -7.20
N ILE A 144 -13.04 6.20 -6.74
CA ILE A 144 -14.31 6.90 -6.89
C ILE A 144 -14.20 8.29 -6.25
N MET A 145 -14.48 9.34 -7.01
CA MET A 145 -14.40 10.71 -6.53
C MET A 145 -15.66 11.07 -5.71
N ILE A 146 -15.48 11.96 -4.73
CA ILE A 146 -16.58 12.62 -4.03
C ILE A 146 -17.39 13.44 -5.04
N GLY A 147 -18.72 13.47 -4.89
CA GLY A 147 -19.65 14.11 -5.83
C GLY A 147 -20.22 13.16 -6.90
N ARG A 148 -19.69 11.91 -7.00
CA ARG A 148 -20.25 10.90 -7.90
C ARG A 148 -21.45 10.22 -7.27
N ALA A 149 -22.60 10.27 -7.95
CA ALA A 149 -23.77 9.47 -7.62
C ALA A 149 -23.50 7.99 -7.90
N LEU A 150 -23.79 7.11 -6.95
CA LEU A 150 -23.60 5.68 -7.03
C LEU A 150 -24.94 4.96 -7.20
N LYS A 151 -24.97 3.96 -8.07
CA LYS A 151 -26.08 3.02 -8.13
C LYS A 151 -26.06 2.11 -6.89
N PHE A 152 -27.22 1.61 -6.51
CA PHE A 152 -27.34 0.75 -5.33
C PHE A 152 -26.39 -0.47 -5.34
N ASN A 153 -26.26 -1.11 -6.50
CA ASN A 153 -25.33 -2.23 -6.68
C ASN A 153 -23.83 -1.83 -6.55
N GLU A 154 -23.47 -0.59 -6.89
CA GLU A 154 -22.11 -0.08 -6.71
C GLU A 154 -21.83 0.12 -5.21
N MET A 155 -22.77 0.69 -4.47
CA MET A 155 -22.68 0.85 -3.01
C MET A 155 -22.50 -0.51 -2.31
N ILE A 156 -23.31 -1.51 -2.66
CA ILE A 156 -23.17 -2.87 -2.12
C ILE A 156 -21.76 -3.44 -2.37
N LYS A 157 -21.23 -3.26 -3.58
CA LYS A 157 -19.86 -3.73 -3.91
C LYS A 157 -18.80 -3.07 -3.04
N ILE A 158 -18.91 -1.75 -2.82
CA ILE A 158 -17.95 -0.99 -1.98
C ILE A 158 -18.01 -1.50 -0.54
N VAL A 159 -19.21 -1.64 0.02
CA VAL A 159 -19.39 -2.12 1.40
C VAL A 159 -18.90 -3.58 1.57
N LYS A 160 -19.12 -4.44 0.57
CA LYS A 160 -18.62 -5.82 0.61
C LYS A 160 -17.09 -5.89 0.58
N ARG A 161 -16.43 -5.05 -0.22
CA ARG A 161 -14.95 -5.01 -0.30
C ARG A 161 -14.29 -4.71 1.05
N LEU A 162 -14.96 -4.01 1.97
CA LEU A 162 -14.43 -3.82 3.33
C LEU A 162 -14.11 -5.13 4.06
N GLN A 163 -14.87 -6.19 3.77
CA GLN A 163 -14.68 -7.50 4.40
C GLN A 163 -13.43 -8.24 3.88
N GLU A 164 -12.95 -7.83 2.72
CA GLU A 164 -11.82 -8.45 2.02
C GLU A 164 -10.49 -7.75 2.35
N LEU A 165 -10.54 -6.60 3.05
CA LEU A 165 -9.37 -5.80 3.37
C LEU A 165 -8.65 -6.32 4.62
N ASP A 166 -7.31 -6.35 4.56
CA ASP A 166 -6.47 -6.70 5.71
C ASP A 166 -6.60 -5.66 6.85
N GLN A 167 -6.68 -4.39 6.47
CA GLN A 167 -6.70 -3.25 7.40
C GLN A 167 -7.77 -2.22 6.99
N PRO A 168 -9.08 -2.49 7.22
CA PRO A 168 -10.18 -1.72 6.63
C PRO A 168 -10.40 -0.33 7.23
N TRP A 169 -9.63 0.09 8.24
CA TRP A 169 -9.94 1.24 9.09
C TRP A 169 -9.61 2.59 8.48
N ASN A 170 -8.48 2.69 7.77
CA ASN A 170 -7.99 3.93 7.20
C ASN A 170 -7.47 3.72 5.78
N CYS A 171 -7.63 4.73 4.91
CA CYS A 171 -6.97 4.75 3.62
C CYS A 171 -5.46 5.05 3.77
N PRO A 172 -4.64 4.88 2.72
CA PRO A 172 -3.20 5.16 2.78
C PRO A 172 -2.84 6.60 3.17
N HIS A 173 -3.76 7.54 2.99
CA HIS A 173 -3.61 8.95 3.38
C HIS A 173 -4.15 9.26 4.79
N GLY A 174 -4.52 8.23 5.56
CA GLY A 174 -4.95 8.36 6.95
C GLY A 174 -6.42 8.75 7.15
N ARG A 175 -7.25 8.84 6.09
CA ARG A 175 -8.67 9.13 6.25
C ARG A 175 -9.40 7.88 6.74
N PRO A 176 -10.32 7.99 7.72
CA PRO A 176 -11.17 6.88 8.12
C PRO A 176 -12.00 6.38 6.93
N THR A 177 -12.06 5.07 6.75
CA THR A 177 -12.91 4.45 5.71
C THR A 177 -14.35 4.36 6.17
N MET A 178 -14.57 4.13 7.47
CA MET A 178 -15.88 4.06 8.08
C MET A 178 -15.88 4.59 9.51
N THR A 179 -17.03 5.07 9.97
CA THR A 179 -17.24 5.57 11.32
C THR A 179 -18.58 5.06 11.83
N HIS A 180 -18.62 4.63 13.08
CA HIS A 180 -19.86 4.28 13.77
C HIS A 180 -20.69 5.54 14.05
N LEU A 181 -21.97 5.53 13.69
CA LEU A 181 -22.87 6.65 13.90
C LEU A 181 -23.70 6.50 15.18
N SER A 182 -24.38 5.39 15.31
CA SER A 182 -25.28 5.15 16.45
C SER A 182 -25.78 3.70 16.48
N ASP A 183 -26.18 3.23 17.66
CA ASP A 183 -27.05 2.08 17.84
C ASP A 183 -28.48 2.44 17.46
N ILE A 184 -29.15 1.61 16.68
CA ILE A 184 -30.55 1.81 16.26
C ILE A 184 -31.51 1.77 17.46
N ALA A 185 -31.22 0.96 18.49
CA ALA A 185 -32.01 0.92 19.70
C ALA A 185 -31.99 2.25 20.47
N ASP A 186 -30.83 2.92 20.49
CA ASP A 186 -30.71 4.25 21.12
C ASP A 186 -31.43 5.34 20.32
N ILE A 187 -31.41 5.25 18.99
CA ILE A 187 -32.21 6.16 18.14
C ILE A 187 -33.70 5.99 18.43
N ARG A 188 -34.20 4.74 18.51
CA ARG A 188 -35.60 4.46 18.82
C ARG A 188 -36.02 4.99 20.19
N ARG A 189 -35.18 4.84 21.23
CA ARG A 189 -35.46 5.35 22.57
C ARG A 189 -35.54 6.88 22.64
N LYS A 190 -34.78 7.59 21.81
CA LYS A 190 -34.73 9.06 21.84
C LYS A 190 -35.80 9.74 21.01
N PHE A 191 -36.35 9.09 20.01
CA PHE A 191 -37.23 9.72 19.02
C PHE A 191 -38.59 9.06 18.89
N PHE A 192 -38.83 7.92 19.54
CA PHE A 192 -40.07 7.17 19.54
C PHE A 192 -40.39 6.61 20.93
#